data_b8c8836c787063fd253be59117dd7a6c
#
_entry.id   b8c8836c787063fd253be59117dd7a6c
#
_cell.length_a   1.000
_cell.length_b   1.000
_cell.length_c   1.000
_cell.angle_alpha   90.00
_cell.angle_beta   90.00
_cell.angle_gamma   90.00
#
_symmetry.space_group_name_H-M   'P 1'
#
loop_
_entity.id
_entity.type
_entity.pdbx_description
1 polymer ?
#
loop_
_entity_poly.entity_id
_entity_poly.type
_entity_poly.pdbx_seq_one_letter_code
_entity_poly.pdbx_strand_id
1 'polypeptide(L)'
;MIRVVSALLLLVLFNLPTTTAAQDKFIASYAGFAGFQAPLWAAKDFGFMAKYGVNTDLVMIPGSARGAQAMLGGSIHFGQIDGTALISAINQGADLVFVASSLNKFPFSLVAQKNIRQPKDLVGKKVGIVAFGGAHEVSLVLALKEWNIPRQSVTLLASGPAANRLLALSSGALDATLLAPPETGEAARMGLPTLAHMTELKAAYFPMNAIATRRSFLDKNRDTIKRFLQAYAEGIHQFMTSKDKGVAMLTQRMKQKNPAVVEETYQYFASTFSSPPRMSHEGMRAAIDMLQQRSPETKFDTNVGKYVDERIMDELEREGFFKRMGGKS
;
A
#
# COMPACT_ATOMS: atom_id res chain seq x y z
N MET A 1 13.38 74.66 -48.43
CA MET A 1 13.62 73.20 -48.61
C MET A 1 13.92 72.59 -47.26
N ILE A 2 12.89 71.97 -46.63
CA ILE A 2 12.99 71.40 -45.30
C ILE A 2 13.04 69.88 -45.51
N ARG A 3 14.16 69.23 -45.10
CA ARG A 3 14.28 67.77 -45.12
C ARG A 3 13.74 67.19 -43.80
N VAL A 4 12.62 66.38 -43.88
CA VAL A 4 12.09 65.61 -42.79
C VAL A 4 12.88 64.32 -42.75
N VAL A 5 13.56 64.06 -41.66
CA VAL A 5 14.21 62.77 -41.36
C VAL A 5 13.23 61.98 -40.49
N SER A 6 12.62 60.92 -41.07
CA SER A 6 11.77 59.98 -40.34
C SER A 6 12.68 58.97 -39.66
N ALA A 7 12.69 58.95 -38.31
CA ALA A 7 13.32 57.93 -37.51
C ALA A 7 12.39 56.73 -37.35
N LEU A 8 12.70 55.57 -37.94
CA LEU A 8 12.03 54.32 -37.81
C LEU A 8 12.55 53.63 -36.53
N LEU A 9 11.74 53.64 -35.47
CA LEU A 9 12.04 52.91 -34.24
C LEU A 9 11.70 51.43 -34.45
N LEU A 10 12.69 50.54 -34.62
CA LEU A 10 12.55 49.11 -34.67
C LEU A 10 12.35 48.59 -33.20
N LEU A 11 11.12 48.23 -32.84
CA LEU A 11 10.82 47.49 -31.62
C LEU A 11 11.25 46.02 -31.82
N VAL A 12 12.42 45.65 -31.35
CA VAL A 12 12.86 44.26 -31.26
C VAL A 12 12.19 43.63 -30.02
N LEU A 13 11.11 42.95 -30.23
CA LEU A 13 10.47 42.08 -29.20
C LEU A 13 11.44 40.92 -28.93
N PHE A 14 12.19 41.00 -27.84
CA PHE A 14 12.93 39.86 -27.28
C PHE A 14 11.91 38.83 -26.77
N ASN A 15 11.56 37.83 -27.59
CA ASN A 15 10.97 36.62 -27.15
C ASN A 15 12.00 35.85 -26.30
N LEU A 16 12.03 36.10 -24.99
CA LEU A 16 12.73 35.23 -24.06
C LEU A 16 12.05 33.84 -24.10
N PRO A 17 12.75 32.78 -24.44
CA PRO A 17 12.17 31.45 -24.31
C PRO A 17 11.85 31.24 -22.83
N THR A 18 10.59 31.15 -22.50
CA THR A 18 10.16 30.62 -21.22
C THR A 18 10.62 29.16 -21.20
N THR A 19 11.78 28.91 -20.61
CA THR A 19 12.19 27.54 -20.26
C THR A 19 11.16 27.01 -19.27
N THR A 20 10.16 26.27 -19.78
CA THR A 20 9.32 25.44 -18.96
C THR A 20 10.28 24.45 -18.32
N ALA A 21 10.66 24.68 -17.06
CA ALA A 21 11.45 23.72 -16.31
C ALA A 21 10.70 22.38 -16.42
N ALA A 22 11.35 21.39 -17.00
CA ALA A 22 10.76 20.04 -17.07
C ALA A 22 10.43 19.64 -15.62
N GLN A 23 9.15 19.48 -15.34
CA GLN A 23 8.70 19.09 -14.01
C GLN A 23 9.28 17.71 -13.72
N ASP A 24 10.04 17.58 -12.62
CA ASP A 24 10.66 16.32 -12.23
C ASP A 24 9.62 15.21 -12.24
N LYS A 25 9.95 14.12 -12.92
CA LYS A 25 9.08 12.96 -13.05
C LYS A 25 9.42 11.96 -11.94
N PHE A 26 8.45 11.68 -11.11
CA PHE A 26 8.59 10.71 -10.03
C PHE A 26 7.96 9.37 -10.42
N ILE A 27 8.43 8.30 -9.78
CA ILE A 27 7.88 6.96 -9.98
C ILE A 27 7.47 6.42 -8.61
N ALA A 28 6.23 5.96 -8.51
CA ALA A 28 5.71 5.28 -7.33
C ALA A 28 5.29 3.85 -7.68
N SER A 29 5.65 2.89 -6.83
CA SER A 29 5.26 1.49 -7.05
C SER A 29 4.10 1.06 -6.18
N TYR A 30 3.36 0.07 -6.69
CA TYR A 30 2.32 -0.67 -5.98
C TYR A 30 2.49 -2.18 -6.26
N ALA A 31 1.96 -3.05 -5.37
CA ALA A 31 2.36 -4.46 -5.37
C ALA A 31 1.45 -5.40 -6.18
N GLY A 32 0.30 -4.94 -6.68
CA GLY A 32 -0.65 -5.79 -7.41
C GLY A 32 -1.98 -5.10 -7.72
N PHE A 33 -3.00 -5.86 -8.09
CA PHE A 33 -4.30 -5.34 -8.52
C PHE A 33 -5.44 -5.56 -7.49
N ALA A 34 -5.12 -5.83 -6.22
CA ALA A 34 -6.12 -5.93 -5.17
C ALA A 34 -6.60 -4.56 -4.69
N GLY A 35 -7.80 -4.50 -4.12
CA GLY A 35 -8.44 -3.24 -3.71
C GLY A 35 -7.67 -2.43 -2.68
N PHE A 36 -6.79 -3.04 -1.87
CA PHE A 36 -5.93 -2.30 -0.93
C PHE A 36 -4.88 -1.40 -1.61
N GLN A 37 -4.69 -1.52 -2.93
CA GLN A 37 -3.84 -0.61 -3.69
C GLN A 37 -4.53 0.72 -4.03
N ALA A 38 -5.83 0.83 -3.81
CA ALA A 38 -6.65 1.99 -4.16
C ALA A 38 -6.10 3.35 -3.71
N PRO A 39 -5.47 3.53 -2.55
CA PRO A 39 -4.95 4.82 -2.12
C PRO A 39 -4.03 5.50 -3.13
N LEU A 40 -3.05 4.77 -3.66
CA LEU A 40 -2.11 5.31 -4.64
C LEU A 40 -2.78 5.54 -6.00
N TRP A 41 -3.66 4.64 -6.40
CA TRP A 41 -4.45 4.81 -7.63
C TRP A 41 -5.36 6.03 -7.55
N ALA A 42 -6.07 6.22 -6.44
CA ALA A 42 -6.96 7.35 -6.22
C ALA A 42 -6.20 8.70 -6.25
N ALA A 43 -5.02 8.77 -5.63
CA ALA A 43 -4.19 9.97 -5.69
C ALA A 43 -3.82 10.36 -7.14
N LYS A 44 -3.56 9.37 -8.01
CA LYS A 44 -3.27 9.59 -9.43
C LYS A 44 -4.51 9.85 -10.26
N ASP A 45 -5.50 8.96 -10.20
CA ASP A 45 -6.63 8.93 -11.13
C ASP A 45 -7.66 10.02 -10.86
N PHE A 46 -7.78 10.46 -9.60
CA PHE A 46 -8.62 11.61 -9.25
C PHE A 46 -7.91 12.96 -9.45
N GLY A 47 -6.69 12.96 -9.98
CA GLY A 47 -5.96 14.17 -10.36
C GLY A 47 -5.20 14.85 -9.22
N PHE A 48 -5.15 14.29 -8.02
CA PHE A 48 -4.49 14.95 -6.89
C PHE A 48 -2.96 15.05 -7.07
N MET A 49 -2.32 14.09 -7.72
CA MET A 49 -0.91 14.21 -8.06
C MET A 49 -0.64 15.46 -8.93
N ALA A 50 -1.49 15.72 -9.91
CA ALA A 50 -1.40 16.92 -10.75
C ALA A 50 -1.76 18.19 -9.97
N LYS A 51 -2.80 18.16 -9.12
CA LYS A 51 -3.22 19.28 -8.25
C LYS A 51 -2.05 19.80 -7.40
N TYR A 52 -1.25 18.90 -6.85
CA TYR A 52 -0.10 19.24 -6.01
C TYR A 52 1.21 19.37 -6.79
N GLY A 53 1.17 19.33 -8.11
CA GLY A 53 2.36 19.49 -8.95
C GLY A 53 3.39 18.37 -8.76
N VAL A 54 2.95 17.16 -8.42
CA VAL A 54 3.81 15.98 -8.28
C VAL A 54 3.59 15.07 -9.48
N ASN A 55 4.41 15.22 -10.52
CA ASN A 55 4.29 14.40 -11.73
C ASN A 55 4.77 12.97 -11.45
N THR A 56 3.83 12.09 -11.10
CA THR A 56 4.13 10.72 -10.65
C THR A 56 3.55 9.68 -11.60
N ASP A 57 4.40 8.79 -12.11
CA ASP A 57 3.97 7.57 -12.79
C ASP A 57 3.84 6.41 -11.81
N LEU A 58 2.88 5.54 -12.06
CA LEU A 58 2.65 4.35 -11.24
C LEU A 58 3.15 3.10 -11.97
N VAL A 59 3.97 2.31 -11.27
CA VAL A 59 4.49 1.03 -11.78
C VAL A 59 4.14 -0.10 -10.82
N MET A 60 3.80 -1.27 -11.38
CA MET A 60 3.55 -2.45 -10.58
C MET A 60 4.87 -3.22 -10.35
N ILE A 61 5.23 -3.40 -9.08
CA ILE A 61 6.37 -4.21 -8.65
C ILE A 61 5.88 -5.22 -7.61
N PRO A 62 5.65 -6.49 -8.01
CA PRO A 62 5.14 -7.50 -7.07
C PRO A 62 6.14 -7.83 -5.96
N GLY A 63 5.68 -7.73 -4.71
CA GLY A 63 6.42 -8.10 -3.51
C GLY A 63 7.28 -6.96 -2.95
N SER A 64 7.19 -6.77 -1.62
CA SER A 64 7.81 -5.67 -0.89
C SER A 64 9.34 -5.66 -0.97
N ALA A 65 9.98 -6.84 -1.01
CA ALA A 65 11.43 -6.94 -1.15
C ALA A 65 11.94 -6.35 -2.48
N ARG A 66 11.23 -6.64 -3.60
CA ARG A 66 11.58 -6.06 -4.91
C ARG A 66 11.32 -4.57 -4.96
N GLY A 67 10.22 -4.10 -4.34
CA GLY A 67 9.94 -2.67 -4.19
C GLY A 67 11.05 -1.94 -3.42
N ALA A 68 11.51 -2.53 -2.31
CA ALA A 68 12.61 -1.99 -1.52
C ALA A 68 13.93 -1.92 -2.33
N GLN A 69 14.27 -2.98 -3.07
CA GLN A 69 15.45 -3.02 -3.93
C GLN A 69 15.39 -1.96 -5.05
N ALA A 70 14.23 -1.81 -5.72
CA ALA A 70 14.03 -0.78 -6.75
C ALA A 70 14.18 0.64 -6.18
N MET A 71 13.73 0.87 -4.94
CA MET A 71 13.86 2.14 -4.23
C MET A 71 15.31 2.44 -3.88
N LEU A 72 16.05 1.47 -3.34
CA LEU A 72 17.48 1.59 -3.03
C LEU A 72 18.31 1.84 -4.30
N GLY A 73 17.97 1.15 -5.40
CA GLY A 73 18.60 1.36 -6.70
C GLY A 73 18.22 2.66 -7.41
N GLY A 74 17.31 3.47 -6.84
CA GLY A 74 16.87 4.74 -7.40
C GLY A 74 15.90 4.64 -8.57
N SER A 75 15.44 3.44 -8.92
CA SER A 75 14.48 3.23 -10.02
C SER A 75 13.07 3.72 -9.70
N ILE A 76 12.72 3.80 -8.42
CA ILE A 76 11.48 4.39 -7.92
C ILE A 76 11.77 5.36 -6.76
N HIS A 77 10.88 6.32 -6.57
CA HIS A 77 10.99 7.35 -5.52
C HIS A 77 10.11 7.01 -4.32
N PHE A 78 8.95 6.41 -4.57
CA PHE A 78 7.97 6.02 -3.56
C PHE A 78 7.55 4.55 -3.75
N GLY A 79 7.31 3.84 -2.67
CA GLY A 79 6.75 2.49 -2.71
C GLY A 79 5.54 2.37 -1.79
N GLN A 80 4.40 1.92 -2.34
CA GLN A 80 3.27 1.49 -1.52
C GLN A 80 3.44 -0.02 -1.26
N ILE A 81 3.97 -0.36 -0.10
CA ILE A 81 4.44 -1.70 0.24
C ILE A 81 4.11 -2.07 1.69
N ASP A 82 4.20 -3.37 2.02
CA ASP A 82 4.07 -3.83 3.41
C ASP A 82 5.39 -3.73 4.20
N GLY A 83 5.26 -3.80 5.53
CA GLY A 83 6.37 -3.55 6.45
C GLY A 83 7.44 -4.64 6.52
N THR A 84 7.18 -5.87 6.07
CA THR A 84 8.05 -7.02 6.37
C THR A 84 9.48 -6.86 5.88
N ALA A 85 9.66 -6.74 4.56
CA ALA A 85 10.98 -6.62 3.96
C ALA A 85 11.65 -5.27 4.29
N LEU A 86 10.86 -4.20 4.42
CA LEU A 86 11.38 -2.87 4.68
C LEU A 86 11.96 -2.74 6.09
N ILE A 87 11.25 -3.23 7.11
CA ILE A 87 11.74 -3.22 8.50
C ILE A 87 13.08 -3.95 8.59
N SER A 88 13.17 -5.13 7.96
CA SER A 88 14.42 -5.90 7.94
C SER A 88 15.55 -5.14 7.24
N ALA A 89 15.30 -4.53 6.08
CA ALA A 89 16.28 -3.76 5.35
C ALA A 89 16.76 -2.51 6.14
N ILE A 90 15.83 -1.74 6.71
CA ILE A 90 16.16 -0.56 7.53
C ILE A 90 16.95 -0.96 8.78
N ASN A 91 16.60 -2.08 9.41
CA ASN A 91 17.35 -2.58 10.56
C ASN A 91 18.80 -2.88 10.22
N GLN A 92 19.06 -3.35 8.99
CA GLN A 92 20.40 -3.60 8.44
C GLN A 92 21.11 -2.35 7.90
N GLY A 93 20.53 -1.17 8.07
CA GLY A 93 21.12 0.11 7.66
C GLY A 93 20.76 0.58 6.26
N ALA A 94 19.73 -0.01 5.61
CA ALA A 94 19.26 0.48 4.32
C ALA A 94 18.73 1.92 4.43
N ASP A 95 19.03 2.74 3.42
CA ASP A 95 18.58 4.13 3.28
C ASP A 95 17.09 4.19 2.91
N LEU A 96 16.23 3.68 3.79
CA LEU A 96 14.77 3.65 3.60
C LEU A 96 14.05 4.15 4.85
N VAL A 97 12.83 4.65 4.67
CA VAL A 97 11.97 5.13 5.76
C VAL A 97 10.51 5.07 5.35
N PHE A 98 9.62 4.72 6.29
CA PHE A 98 8.18 4.89 6.13
C PHE A 98 7.76 6.32 6.45
N VAL A 99 6.82 6.86 5.66
CA VAL A 99 6.34 8.25 5.81
C VAL A 99 4.82 8.35 5.98
N ALA A 100 4.07 7.31 5.66
CA ALA A 100 2.62 7.23 5.84
C ALA A 100 2.13 5.78 5.78
N SER A 101 0.91 5.49 6.25
CA SER A 101 0.23 4.22 6.05
C SER A 101 -1.27 4.42 5.90
N SER A 102 -1.82 3.89 4.81
CA SER A 102 -3.26 3.91 4.57
C SER A 102 -3.99 2.69 5.13
N LEU A 103 -3.26 1.63 5.49
CA LEU A 103 -3.83 0.40 6.01
C LEU A 103 -2.88 -0.21 7.04
N ASN A 104 -3.34 -0.23 8.28
CA ASN A 104 -2.56 -0.69 9.43
C ASN A 104 -3.06 -2.02 10.02
N LYS A 105 -3.74 -2.83 9.21
CA LYS A 105 -4.21 -4.18 9.58
C LYS A 105 -4.07 -5.11 8.38
N PHE A 106 -4.06 -6.42 8.65
CA PHE A 106 -4.10 -7.42 7.58
C PHE A 106 -5.49 -7.46 6.94
N PRO A 107 -5.65 -7.13 5.63
CA PRO A 107 -6.95 -7.10 4.97
C PRO A 107 -7.37 -8.47 4.44
N PHE A 108 -6.87 -9.55 5.04
CA PHE A 108 -7.05 -10.87 4.51
C PHE A 108 -8.16 -11.64 5.24
N SER A 109 -8.83 -12.50 4.49
CA SER A 109 -9.67 -13.56 5.00
C SER A 109 -9.05 -14.91 4.67
N LEU A 110 -9.01 -15.82 5.61
CA LEU A 110 -8.65 -17.20 5.36
C LEU A 110 -9.85 -17.92 4.77
N VAL A 111 -9.76 -18.23 3.50
CA VAL A 111 -10.78 -18.98 2.76
C VAL A 111 -10.34 -20.42 2.64
N ALA A 112 -11.25 -21.36 2.81
CA ALA A 112 -10.92 -22.77 2.90
C ALA A 112 -11.87 -23.66 2.08
N GLN A 113 -11.50 -24.94 1.94
CA GLN A 113 -12.37 -25.99 1.41
C GLN A 113 -13.58 -26.21 2.34
N LYS A 114 -14.70 -26.69 1.77
CA LYS A 114 -15.97 -26.85 2.49
C LYS A 114 -15.92 -27.82 3.69
N ASN A 115 -14.96 -28.73 3.71
CA ASN A 115 -14.73 -29.68 4.79
C ASN A 115 -13.89 -29.11 5.94
N ILE A 116 -13.35 -27.90 5.80
CA ILE A 116 -12.61 -27.19 6.85
C ILE A 116 -13.56 -26.16 7.46
N ARG A 117 -13.98 -26.39 8.70
CA ARG A 117 -15.03 -25.60 9.35
C ARG A 117 -14.55 -24.76 10.52
N GLN A 118 -13.38 -25.07 11.04
CA GLN A 118 -12.77 -24.38 12.17
C GLN A 118 -11.24 -24.35 12.04
N PRO A 119 -10.54 -23.43 12.70
CA PRO A 119 -9.08 -23.32 12.59
C PRO A 119 -8.31 -24.61 12.87
N LYS A 120 -8.79 -25.46 13.81
CA LYS A 120 -8.12 -26.72 14.13
C LYS A 120 -8.10 -27.73 12.98
N ASP A 121 -9.03 -27.61 12.01
CA ASP A 121 -9.07 -28.47 10.84
C ASP A 121 -7.93 -28.20 9.86
N LEU A 122 -7.12 -27.12 10.08
CA LEU A 122 -5.93 -26.80 9.30
C LEU A 122 -4.74 -27.71 9.60
N VAL A 123 -4.77 -28.49 10.68
CA VAL A 123 -3.70 -29.43 11.00
C VAL A 123 -3.56 -30.47 9.87
N GLY A 124 -2.34 -30.62 9.34
CA GLY A 124 -2.01 -31.49 8.21
C GLY A 124 -2.42 -30.92 6.84
N LYS A 125 -2.93 -29.69 6.77
CA LYS A 125 -3.45 -29.07 5.54
C LYS A 125 -2.42 -28.19 4.82
N LYS A 126 -2.67 -28.00 3.51
CA LYS A 126 -1.87 -27.16 2.61
C LYS A 126 -2.49 -25.78 2.51
N VAL A 127 -1.80 -24.75 2.99
CA VAL A 127 -2.28 -23.37 2.95
C VAL A 127 -1.43 -22.54 1.99
N GLY A 128 -2.08 -21.93 0.99
CA GLY A 128 -1.44 -21.09 -0.01
C GLY A 128 -1.13 -19.69 0.53
N ILE A 129 0.10 -19.22 0.28
CA ILE A 129 0.55 -17.86 0.52
C ILE A 129 1.15 -17.25 -0.75
N VAL A 130 1.33 -15.92 -0.82
CA VAL A 130 1.98 -15.29 -1.99
C VAL A 130 3.42 -15.76 -2.11
N ALA A 131 4.19 -15.57 -1.05
CA ALA A 131 5.60 -15.92 -0.94
C ALA A 131 5.97 -15.98 0.55
N PHE A 132 7.04 -16.67 0.86
CA PHE A 132 7.63 -16.64 2.20
C PHE A 132 8.21 -15.25 2.50
N GLY A 133 8.16 -14.84 3.74
CA GLY A 133 8.66 -13.54 4.21
C GLY A 133 7.71 -12.38 4.05
N GLY A 134 6.50 -12.58 3.49
CA GLY A 134 5.53 -11.52 3.26
C GLY A 134 4.37 -11.53 4.26
N ALA A 135 3.49 -10.52 4.15
CA ALA A 135 2.36 -10.30 5.05
C ALA A 135 1.38 -11.48 5.15
N HIS A 136 1.23 -12.29 4.09
CA HIS A 136 0.38 -13.49 4.14
C HIS A 136 0.92 -14.56 5.10
N GLU A 137 2.22 -14.86 5.02
CA GLU A 137 2.85 -15.79 5.96
C GLU A 137 2.74 -15.28 7.38
N VAL A 138 3.04 -14.01 7.56
CA VAL A 138 2.99 -13.33 8.87
C VAL A 138 1.62 -13.42 9.50
N SER A 139 0.58 -12.99 8.79
CA SER A 139 -0.78 -12.99 9.31
C SER A 139 -1.27 -14.43 9.65
N LEU A 140 -0.88 -15.41 8.84
CA LEU A 140 -1.23 -16.79 9.11
C LEU A 140 -0.48 -17.34 10.33
N VAL A 141 0.82 -17.06 10.48
CA VAL A 141 1.60 -17.49 11.65
C VAL A 141 1.04 -16.89 12.94
N LEU A 142 0.65 -15.62 12.92
CA LEU A 142 -0.02 -14.97 14.07
C LEU A 142 -1.36 -15.61 14.38
N ALA A 143 -2.16 -15.91 13.35
CA ALA A 143 -3.43 -16.60 13.49
C ALA A 143 -3.27 -18.00 14.09
N LEU A 144 -2.36 -18.81 13.57
CA LEU A 144 -2.08 -20.15 14.09
C LEU A 144 -1.63 -20.09 15.55
N LYS A 145 -0.78 -19.11 15.92
CA LYS A 145 -0.37 -18.90 17.32
C LYS A 145 -1.57 -18.55 18.22
N GLU A 146 -2.43 -17.65 17.79
CA GLU A 146 -3.63 -17.26 18.54
C GLU A 146 -4.62 -18.43 18.73
N TRP A 147 -4.71 -19.32 17.72
CA TRP A 147 -5.54 -20.51 17.77
C TRP A 147 -4.88 -21.71 18.46
N ASN A 148 -3.68 -21.55 19.00
CA ASN A 148 -2.89 -22.62 19.62
C ASN A 148 -2.63 -23.81 18.66
N ILE A 149 -2.37 -23.53 17.39
CA ILE A 149 -2.01 -24.51 16.36
C ILE A 149 -0.50 -24.41 16.09
N PRO A 150 0.28 -25.49 16.28
CA PRO A 150 1.69 -25.47 15.98
C PRO A 150 1.94 -25.14 14.50
N ARG A 151 2.81 -24.14 14.22
CA ARG A 151 3.12 -23.71 12.85
C ARG A 151 3.55 -24.87 11.94
N GLN A 152 4.33 -25.80 12.46
CA GLN A 152 4.85 -26.98 11.74
C GLN A 152 3.75 -28.02 11.39
N SER A 153 2.57 -27.94 12.00
CA SER A 153 1.45 -28.83 11.68
C SER A 153 0.68 -28.39 10.43
N VAL A 154 1.02 -27.24 9.84
CA VAL A 154 0.38 -26.70 8.63
C VAL A 154 1.44 -26.53 7.54
N THR A 155 1.20 -27.08 6.35
CA THR A 155 2.09 -26.96 5.20
C THR A 155 1.81 -25.64 4.46
N LEU A 156 2.77 -24.70 4.45
CA LEU A 156 2.65 -23.48 3.65
C LEU A 156 3.25 -23.69 2.26
N LEU A 157 2.53 -23.22 1.25
CA LEU A 157 2.95 -23.28 -0.15
C LEU A 157 2.98 -21.86 -0.74
N ALA A 158 4.14 -21.47 -1.28
CA ALA A 158 4.26 -20.25 -2.07
C ALA A 158 3.54 -20.45 -3.41
N SER A 159 2.34 -19.89 -3.53
CA SER A 159 1.42 -20.13 -4.65
C SER A 159 1.14 -18.86 -5.47
N GLY A 160 1.88 -17.78 -5.25
CA GLY A 160 1.89 -16.57 -6.06
C GLY A 160 0.63 -15.70 -5.94
N PRO A 161 0.19 -15.05 -7.04
CA PRO A 161 -0.92 -14.10 -7.05
C PRO A 161 -2.25 -14.67 -6.57
N ALA A 162 -3.18 -13.80 -6.12
CA ALA A 162 -4.47 -14.18 -5.58
C ALA A 162 -5.31 -15.05 -6.53
N ALA A 163 -5.36 -14.70 -7.81
CA ALA A 163 -6.09 -15.47 -8.81
C ALA A 163 -5.59 -16.94 -8.92
N ASN A 164 -4.27 -17.14 -8.88
CA ASN A 164 -3.68 -18.48 -8.92
C ASN A 164 -4.03 -19.28 -7.65
N ARG A 165 -3.99 -18.61 -6.50
CA ARG A 165 -4.34 -19.24 -5.21
C ARG A 165 -5.83 -19.59 -5.13
N LEU A 166 -6.71 -18.73 -5.66
CA LEU A 166 -8.13 -19.02 -5.75
C LEU A 166 -8.41 -20.21 -6.66
N LEU A 167 -7.74 -20.27 -7.83
CA LEU A 167 -7.83 -21.41 -8.73
C LEU A 167 -7.33 -22.71 -8.07
N ALA A 168 -6.18 -22.66 -7.40
CA ALA A 168 -5.62 -23.81 -6.68
C ALA A 168 -6.52 -24.27 -5.53
N LEU A 169 -7.17 -23.32 -4.84
CA LEU A 169 -8.15 -23.63 -3.81
C LEU A 169 -9.41 -24.28 -4.42
N SER A 170 -9.97 -23.71 -5.49
CA SER A 170 -11.19 -24.26 -6.14
C SER A 170 -10.99 -25.64 -6.74
N SER A 171 -9.78 -25.94 -7.21
CA SER A 171 -9.41 -27.27 -7.76
C SER A 171 -9.04 -28.30 -6.66
N GLY A 172 -8.94 -27.91 -5.40
CA GLY A 172 -8.51 -28.78 -4.30
C GLY A 172 -6.98 -28.97 -4.19
N ALA A 173 -6.17 -28.27 -4.97
CA ALA A 173 -4.71 -28.31 -4.85
C ALA A 173 -4.23 -27.62 -3.55
N LEU A 174 -5.01 -26.67 -3.05
CA LEU A 174 -4.88 -26.07 -1.72
C LEU A 174 -6.10 -26.40 -0.87
N ASP A 175 -5.90 -26.56 0.42
CA ASP A 175 -6.95 -26.74 1.40
C ASP A 175 -7.49 -25.40 1.92
N ALA A 176 -6.63 -24.37 2.01
CA ALA A 176 -6.99 -23.02 2.37
C ALA A 176 -6.03 -22.01 1.75
N THR A 177 -6.43 -20.75 1.72
CA THR A 177 -5.56 -19.63 1.33
C THR A 177 -6.06 -18.31 1.89
N LEU A 178 -5.16 -17.33 2.01
CA LEU A 178 -5.49 -15.96 2.40
C LEU A 178 -5.86 -15.15 1.16
N LEU A 179 -7.05 -14.59 1.13
CA LEU A 179 -7.56 -13.73 0.05
C LEU A 179 -8.00 -12.38 0.63
N ALA A 180 -8.05 -11.37 -0.22
CA ALA A 180 -8.68 -10.08 0.06
C ALA A 180 -9.71 -9.80 -1.05
N PRO A 181 -10.64 -8.85 -0.89
CA PRO A 181 -11.47 -8.43 -2.01
C PRO A 181 -10.61 -7.92 -3.19
N PRO A 182 -10.91 -8.31 -4.44
CA PRO A 182 -12.17 -8.95 -4.91
C PRO A 182 -12.27 -10.48 -4.74
N GLU A 183 -11.16 -11.20 -4.56
CA GLU A 183 -11.13 -12.65 -4.63
C GLU A 183 -11.93 -13.34 -3.51
N THR A 184 -12.12 -12.69 -2.36
CA THR A 184 -12.99 -13.22 -1.30
C THR A 184 -14.46 -13.30 -1.75
N GLY A 185 -14.95 -12.29 -2.47
CA GLY A 185 -16.28 -12.31 -3.05
C GLY A 185 -16.44 -13.38 -4.16
N GLU A 186 -15.39 -13.59 -4.96
CA GLU A 186 -15.37 -14.67 -5.95
C GLU A 186 -15.38 -16.04 -5.31
N ALA A 187 -14.58 -16.25 -4.27
CA ALA A 187 -14.56 -17.49 -3.49
C ALA A 187 -15.93 -17.81 -2.85
N ALA A 188 -16.58 -16.80 -2.28
CA ALA A 188 -17.93 -16.96 -1.70
C ALA A 188 -18.95 -17.41 -2.77
N ARG A 189 -18.90 -16.87 -3.99
CA ARG A 189 -19.78 -17.31 -5.12
C ARG A 189 -19.48 -18.73 -5.57
N MET A 190 -18.25 -19.23 -5.40
CA MET A 190 -17.88 -20.64 -5.63
C MET A 190 -18.33 -21.54 -4.46
N GLY A 191 -18.92 -20.97 -3.41
CA GLY A 191 -19.33 -21.66 -2.20
C GLY A 191 -18.16 -22.10 -1.31
N LEU A 192 -17.02 -21.42 -1.41
CA LEU A 192 -15.86 -21.62 -0.55
C LEU A 192 -16.02 -20.74 0.70
N PRO A 193 -16.01 -21.33 1.91
CA PRO A 193 -16.28 -20.60 3.13
C PRO A 193 -15.07 -19.76 3.57
N THR A 194 -15.35 -18.58 4.14
CA THR A 194 -14.39 -17.85 4.96
C THR A 194 -14.32 -18.48 6.34
N LEU A 195 -13.13 -18.93 6.70
CA LEU A 195 -12.86 -19.58 7.98
C LEU A 195 -12.56 -18.55 9.09
N ALA A 196 -11.87 -17.47 8.74
CA ALA A 196 -11.52 -16.40 9.66
C ALA A 196 -11.14 -15.10 8.92
N HIS A 197 -11.34 -13.97 9.58
CA HIS A 197 -10.86 -12.66 9.13
C HIS A 197 -9.61 -12.28 9.91
N MET A 198 -8.50 -11.99 9.20
CA MET A 198 -7.23 -11.62 9.83
C MET A 198 -7.29 -10.25 10.51
N THR A 199 -8.26 -9.40 10.14
CA THR A 199 -8.54 -8.12 10.80
C THR A 199 -9.04 -8.27 12.25
N GLU A 200 -9.56 -9.45 12.61
CA GLU A 200 -10.13 -9.75 13.93
C GLU A 200 -9.12 -10.37 14.90
N LEU A 201 -7.92 -10.70 14.43
CA LEU A 201 -6.85 -11.18 15.30
C LEU A 201 -6.48 -10.13 16.35
N LYS A 202 -6.12 -10.55 17.56
CA LYS A 202 -5.60 -9.67 18.61
C LYS A 202 -4.36 -8.91 18.15
N ALA A 203 -3.48 -9.59 17.39
CA ALA A 203 -2.29 -9.02 16.79
C ALA A 203 -2.54 -8.54 15.33
N ALA A 204 -3.74 -8.02 15.02
CA ALA A 204 -4.11 -7.61 13.65
C ALA A 204 -3.34 -6.38 13.14
N TYR A 205 -2.82 -5.56 14.03
CA TYR A 205 -2.10 -4.34 13.66
C TYR A 205 -0.77 -4.65 12.99
N PHE A 206 -0.61 -4.14 11.79
CA PHE A 206 0.56 -4.36 10.94
C PHE A 206 0.63 -3.26 9.88
N PRO A 207 1.82 -2.71 9.52
CA PRO A 207 1.96 -1.73 8.46
C PRO A 207 1.79 -2.41 7.08
N MET A 208 0.53 -2.62 6.68
CA MET A 208 0.18 -3.43 5.50
C MET A 208 0.30 -2.66 4.21
N ASN A 209 -0.09 -1.39 4.20
CA ASN A 209 -0.11 -0.57 3.00
C ASN A 209 0.50 0.80 3.30
N ALA A 210 1.81 0.79 3.46
CA ALA A 210 2.57 1.97 3.85
C ALA A 210 3.30 2.60 2.66
N ILE A 211 3.46 3.90 2.69
CA ILE A 211 4.33 4.64 1.78
C ILE A 211 5.72 4.71 2.38
N ALA A 212 6.68 4.28 1.58
CA ALA A 212 8.10 4.38 1.90
C ALA A 212 8.86 5.14 0.82
N THR A 213 10.01 5.68 1.22
CA THR A 213 10.95 6.37 0.35
C THR A 213 12.37 6.20 0.88
N ARG A 214 13.39 6.68 0.15
CA ARG A 214 14.73 6.79 0.70
C ARG A 214 14.82 7.94 1.69
N ARG A 215 15.48 7.75 2.82
CA ARG A 215 15.70 8.81 3.81
C ARG A 215 16.48 9.98 3.21
N SER A 216 17.55 9.67 2.46
CA SER A 216 18.33 10.68 1.73
C SER A 216 17.50 11.46 0.71
N PHE A 217 16.49 10.84 0.10
CA PHE A 217 15.56 11.52 -0.80
C PHE A 217 14.58 12.41 -0.02
N LEU A 218 14.07 11.94 1.11
CA LEU A 218 13.22 12.73 2.01
C LEU A 218 13.93 14.01 2.47
N ASP A 219 15.16 13.89 2.92
CA ASP A 219 15.93 15.03 3.44
C ASP A 219 16.20 16.10 2.36
N LYS A 220 16.45 15.66 1.11
CA LYS A 220 16.72 16.56 -0.02
C LYS A 220 15.48 17.13 -0.70
N ASN A 221 14.34 16.43 -0.61
CA ASN A 221 13.12 16.72 -1.38
C ASN A 221 11.88 16.85 -0.49
N ARG A 222 12.04 17.40 0.70
CA ARG A 222 11.01 17.49 1.72
C ARG A 222 9.69 18.07 1.20
N ASP A 223 9.75 19.15 0.42
CA ASP A 223 8.57 19.78 -0.16
C ASP A 223 7.85 18.86 -1.17
N THR A 224 8.59 18.16 -2.02
CA THR A 224 8.02 17.18 -2.95
C THR A 224 7.30 16.05 -2.20
N ILE A 225 7.89 15.55 -1.12
CA ILE A 225 7.26 14.50 -0.29
C ILE A 225 6.01 15.04 0.40
N LYS A 226 6.05 16.27 0.91
CA LYS A 226 4.86 16.92 1.49
C LYS A 226 3.72 16.98 0.48
N ARG A 227 3.99 17.46 -0.73
CA ARG A 227 3.00 17.54 -1.82
C ARG A 227 2.49 16.15 -2.25
N PHE A 228 3.37 15.14 -2.28
CA PHE A 228 2.97 13.76 -2.54
C PHE A 228 2.04 13.22 -1.44
N LEU A 229 2.36 13.45 -0.17
CA LEU A 229 1.52 13.03 0.96
C LEU A 229 0.17 13.76 1.01
N GLN A 230 0.12 15.03 0.60
CA GLN A 230 -1.13 15.76 0.42
C GLN A 230 -1.99 15.11 -0.66
N ALA A 231 -1.42 14.82 -1.84
CA ALA A 231 -2.11 14.13 -2.92
C ALA A 231 -2.60 12.74 -2.50
N TYR A 232 -1.77 12.00 -1.77
CA TYR A 232 -2.10 10.67 -1.27
C TYR A 232 -3.26 10.70 -0.27
N ALA A 233 -3.22 11.61 0.69
CA ALA A 233 -4.27 11.76 1.70
C ALA A 233 -5.61 12.21 1.09
N GLU A 234 -5.61 13.19 0.17
CA GLU A 234 -6.83 13.59 -0.54
C GLU A 234 -7.39 12.47 -1.42
N GLY A 235 -6.50 11.69 -2.07
CA GLY A 235 -6.90 10.52 -2.84
C GLY A 235 -7.64 9.49 -1.98
N ILE A 236 -7.12 9.19 -0.80
CA ILE A 236 -7.77 8.30 0.17
C ILE A 236 -9.12 8.86 0.59
N HIS A 237 -9.15 10.12 1.01
CA HIS A 237 -10.38 10.78 1.46
C HIS A 237 -11.47 10.76 0.37
N GLN A 238 -11.13 11.14 -0.87
CA GLN A 238 -12.04 11.12 -1.99
C GLN A 238 -12.52 9.70 -2.32
N PHE A 239 -11.65 8.70 -2.23
CA PHE A 239 -12.03 7.30 -2.41
C PHE A 239 -13.06 6.87 -1.35
N MET A 240 -12.83 7.21 -0.08
CA MET A 240 -13.71 6.84 1.03
C MET A 240 -15.08 7.54 0.97
N THR A 241 -15.13 8.76 0.44
CA THR A 241 -16.33 9.62 0.47
C THR A 241 -17.11 9.66 -0.83
N SER A 242 -16.56 9.16 -1.94
CA SER A 242 -17.20 9.22 -3.26
C SER A 242 -17.29 7.83 -3.89
N LYS A 243 -18.37 7.11 -3.55
CA LYS A 243 -18.62 5.74 -4.00
C LYS A 243 -18.50 5.59 -5.53
N ASP A 244 -19.17 6.44 -6.29
CA ASP A 244 -19.21 6.31 -7.76
C ASP A 244 -17.80 6.42 -8.37
N LYS A 245 -17.01 7.38 -7.91
CA LYS A 245 -15.60 7.52 -8.36
C LYS A 245 -14.75 6.33 -7.94
N GLY A 246 -14.91 5.87 -6.69
CA GLY A 246 -14.16 4.73 -6.15
C GLY A 246 -14.47 3.43 -6.92
N VAL A 247 -15.74 3.15 -7.16
CA VAL A 247 -16.20 1.99 -7.94
C VAL A 247 -15.70 2.06 -9.39
N ALA A 248 -15.83 3.20 -10.05
CA ALA A 248 -15.35 3.39 -11.43
C ALA A 248 -13.83 3.15 -11.54
N MET A 249 -13.05 3.73 -10.62
CA MET A 249 -11.60 3.54 -10.57
C MET A 249 -11.22 2.08 -10.32
N LEU A 250 -11.84 1.40 -9.35
CA LEU A 250 -11.57 -0.02 -9.07
C LEU A 250 -11.91 -0.89 -10.27
N THR A 251 -13.05 -0.66 -10.94
CA THR A 251 -13.44 -1.36 -12.18
C THR A 251 -12.33 -1.30 -13.22
N GLN A 252 -11.83 -0.09 -13.48
CA GLN A 252 -10.77 0.14 -14.46
C GLN A 252 -9.43 -0.49 -14.04
N ARG A 253 -9.00 -0.27 -12.80
CA ARG A 253 -7.70 -0.70 -12.30
C ARG A 253 -7.58 -2.20 -12.11
N MET A 254 -8.62 -2.82 -11.55
CA MET A 254 -8.64 -4.28 -11.35
C MET A 254 -9.08 -5.06 -12.58
N LYS A 255 -9.61 -4.37 -13.63
CA LYS A 255 -10.24 -4.99 -14.81
C LYS A 255 -11.32 -6.01 -14.44
N GLN A 256 -12.00 -5.75 -13.31
CA GLN A 256 -13.08 -6.61 -12.81
C GLN A 256 -14.38 -6.30 -13.55
N LYS A 257 -15.00 -7.36 -14.11
CA LYS A 257 -16.22 -7.24 -14.93
C LYS A 257 -17.52 -7.39 -14.12
N ASN A 258 -17.44 -7.96 -12.92
CA ASN A 258 -18.62 -8.16 -12.08
C ASN A 258 -18.85 -6.93 -11.18
N PRO A 259 -19.93 -6.14 -11.40
CA PRO A 259 -20.18 -4.92 -10.61
C PRO A 259 -20.34 -5.19 -9.11
N ALA A 260 -20.97 -6.30 -8.72
CA ALA A 260 -21.17 -6.64 -7.31
C ALA A 260 -19.84 -6.87 -6.60
N VAL A 261 -18.87 -7.53 -7.27
CA VAL A 261 -17.52 -7.75 -6.73
C VAL A 261 -16.77 -6.43 -6.54
N VAL A 262 -16.89 -5.52 -7.50
CA VAL A 262 -16.26 -4.20 -7.40
C VAL A 262 -16.87 -3.40 -6.25
N GLU A 263 -18.20 -3.43 -6.11
CA GLU A 263 -18.90 -2.73 -5.05
C GLU A 263 -18.55 -3.27 -3.67
N GLU A 264 -18.54 -4.59 -3.47
CA GLU A 264 -18.09 -5.24 -2.25
C GLU A 264 -16.64 -4.84 -1.91
N THR A 265 -15.76 -4.83 -2.91
CA THR A 265 -14.38 -4.40 -2.75
C THR A 265 -14.28 -2.94 -2.32
N TYR A 266 -15.06 -2.06 -2.95
CA TYR A 266 -15.11 -0.66 -2.58
C TYR A 266 -15.58 -0.48 -1.14
N GLN A 267 -16.70 -1.08 -0.76
CA GLN A 267 -17.28 -0.96 0.59
C GLN A 267 -16.29 -1.43 1.66
N TYR A 268 -15.64 -2.56 1.42
CA TYR A 268 -14.64 -3.09 2.33
C TYR A 268 -13.49 -2.11 2.54
N PHE A 269 -12.86 -1.61 1.47
CA PHE A 269 -11.68 -0.77 1.60
C PHE A 269 -12.01 0.68 1.97
N ALA A 270 -13.15 1.22 1.55
CA ALA A 270 -13.60 2.53 1.98
C ALA A 270 -13.84 2.61 3.48
N SER A 271 -14.24 1.50 4.13
CA SER A 271 -14.40 1.42 5.59
C SER A 271 -13.12 1.08 6.34
N THR A 272 -12.08 0.61 5.64
CA THR A 272 -10.87 0.05 6.27
C THR A 272 -9.67 0.99 6.21
N PHE A 273 -9.60 1.86 5.22
CA PHE A 273 -8.46 2.78 5.10
C PHE A 273 -8.42 3.81 6.22
N SER A 274 -7.21 4.20 6.59
CA SER A 274 -6.94 5.26 7.56
C SER A 274 -6.92 6.62 6.87
N SER A 275 -7.69 7.58 7.38
CA SER A 275 -7.64 8.99 6.99
C SER A 275 -7.69 9.85 8.25
N PRO A 276 -6.62 10.56 8.59
CA PRO A 276 -5.32 10.66 7.90
C PRO A 276 -4.53 9.35 7.83
N PRO A 277 -3.66 9.17 6.79
CA PRO A 277 -2.89 7.96 6.60
C PRO A 277 -1.66 7.89 7.53
N ARG A 278 -1.89 7.77 8.82
CA ARG A 278 -0.88 7.68 9.85
C ARG A 278 -0.37 6.25 10.04
N MET A 279 0.90 6.11 10.38
CA MET A 279 1.48 4.82 10.78
C MET A 279 0.91 4.38 12.13
N SER A 280 0.56 3.10 12.25
CA SER A 280 0.32 2.51 13.57
C SER A 280 1.65 2.18 14.24
N HIS A 281 2.00 2.92 15.28
CA HIS A 281 3.19 2.62 16.08
C HIS A 281 3.05 1.28 16.81
N GLU A 282 1.83 0.91 17.21
CA GLU A 282 1.54 -0.43 17.75
C GLU A 282 1.82 -1.51 16.70
N GLY A 283 1.32 -1.33 15.46
CA GLY A 283 1.56 -2.23 14.36
C GLY A 283 3.04 -2.34 13.98
N MET A 284 3.79 -1.24 14.07
CA MET A 284 5.24 -1.27 13.87
C MET A 284 5.96 -2.09 14.95
N ARG A 285 5.62 -1.88 16.22
CA ARG A 285 6.19 -2.70 17.32
C ARG A 285 5.87 -4.17 17.14
N ALA A 286 4.59 -4.50 16.86
CA ALA A 286 4.19 -5.87 16.62
C ALA A 286 4.94 -6.52 15.44
N ALA A 287 5.16 -5.77 14.36
CA ALA A 287 5.94 -6.25 13.20
C ALA A 287 7.42 -6.48 13.55
N ILE A 288 8.02 -5.57 14.33
CA ILE A 288 9.41 -5.71 14.81
C ILE A 288 9.54 -6.95 15.70
N ASP A 289 8.66 -7.12 16.68
CA ASP A 289 8.67 -8.25 17.61
C ASP A 289 8.52 -9.59 16.87
N MET A 290 7.66 -9.63 15.87
CA MET A 290 7.48 -10.79 15.03
C MET A 290 8.74 -11.12 14.22
N LEU A 291 9.37 -10.12 13.60
CA LEU A 291 10.62 -10.32 12.86
C LEU A 291 11.74 -10.78 13.79
N GLN A 292 11.81 -10.25 15.02
CA GLN A 292 12.73 -10.70 16.05
C GLN A 292 12.53 -12.19 16.43
N GLN A 293 11.26 -12.62 16.59
CA GLN A 293 10.93 -14.03 16.89
C GLN A 293 11.28 -14.96 15.72
N ARG A 294 11.14 -14.46 14.49
CA ARG A 294 11.47 -15.23 13.27
C ARG A 294 12.96 -15.39 13.03
N SER A 295 13.74 -14.37 13.38
CA SER A 295 15.19 -14.31 13.21
C SER A 295 15.85 -13.96 14.56
N PRO A 296 15.91 -14.93 15.50
CA PRO A 296 16.43 -14.68 16.86
C PRO A 296 17.86 -14.18 16.87
N GLU A 297 18.66 -14.56 15.87
CA GLU A 297 20.06 -14.16 15.68
C GLU A 297 20.21 -12.70 15.22
N THR A 298 19.14 -12.10 14.66
CA THR A 298 19.13 -10.71 14.21
C THR A 298 18.59 -9.82 15.31
N LYS A 299 19.40 -8.89 15.81
CA LYS A 299 18.90 -7.90 16.78
C LYS A 299 18.17 -6.78 16.08
N PHE A 300 16.85 -6.72 16.22
CA PHE A 300 16.03 -5.60 15.73
C PHE A 300 16.05 -4.45 16.73
N ASP A 301 16.15 -3.23 16.19
CA ASP A 301 15.98 -2.03 16.99
C ASP A 301 14.49 -1.85 17.34
N THR A 302 14.18 -1.65 18.62
CA THR A 302 12.79 -1.47 19.10
C THR A 302 12.31 -0.03 19.00
N ASN A 303 13.20 0.92 18.67
CA ASN A 303 12.84 2.32 18.45
C ASN A 303 12.12 2.49 17.10
N VAL A 304 10.81 2.69 17.13
CA VAL A 304 9.98 2.91 15.93
C VAL A 304 10.49 4.08 15.08
N GLY A 305 11.05 5.13 15.69
CA GLY A 305 11.62 6.28 14.99
C GLY A 305 12.79 5.96 14.05
N LYS A 306 13.43 4.80 14.21
CA LYS A 306 14.41 4.30 13.23
C LYS A 306 13.76 3.98 11.89
N TYR A 307 12.53 3.50 11.89
CA TYR A 307 11.80 3.00 10.73
C TYR A 307 10.84 4.02 10.12
N VAL A 308 10.30 4.92 10.95
CA VAL A 308 9.19 5.82 10.61
C VAL A 308 9.60 7.27 10.76
N ASP A 309 9.21 8.11 9.80
CA ASP A 309 9.35 9.56 9.86
C ASP A 309 8.03 10.24 9.49
N GLU A 310 7.27 10.64 10.51
CA GLU A 310 5.98 11.31 10.34
C GLU A 310 6.06 12.84 10.51
N ARG A 311 7.26 13.43 10.52
CA ARG A 311 7.41 14.89 10.69
C ARG A 311 6.60 15.71 9.69
N ILE A 312 6.44 15.22 8.46
CA ILE A 312 5.60 15.88 7.44
C ILE A 312 4.11 15.70 7.74
N MET A 313 3.71 14.52 8.21
CA MET A 313 2.32 14.27 8.62
C MET A 313 1.94 15.16 9.81
N ASP A 314 2.84 15.34 10.78
CA ASP A 314 2.65 16.23 11.91
C ASP A 314 2.57 17.70 11.49
N GLU A 315 3.33 18.09 10.47
CA GLU A 315 3.25 19.44 9.89
C GLU A 315 1.89 19.66 9.21
N LEU A 316 1.44 18.71 8.38
CA LEU A 316 0.13 18.78 7.72
C LEU A 316 -1.02 18.83 8.74
N GLU A 317 -0.92 18.11 9.84
CA GLU A 317 -1.89 18.18 10.95
C GLU A 317 -1.92 19.58 11.57
N ARG A 318 -0.75 20.12 11.96
CA ARG A 318 -0.63 21.46 12.56
C ARG A 318 -1.11 22.57 11.61
N GLU A 319 -0.95 22.41 10.32
CA GLU A 319 -1.48 23.31 9.28
C GLU A 319 -3.01 23.18 9.08
N GLY A 320 -3.66 22.25 9.77
CA GLY A 320 -5.08 21.98 9.64
C GLY A 320 -5.46 21.33 8.30
N PHE A 321 -4.51 20.73 7.59
CA PHE A 321 -4.76 20.14 6.27
C PHE A 321 -5.83 19.04 6.34
N PHE A 322 -5.73 18.11 7.26
CA PHE A 322 -6.68 17.01 7.41
C PHE A 322 -8.06 17.49 7.87
N LYS A 323 -8.11 18.51 8.71
CA LYS A 323 -9.37 19.13 9.15
C LYS A 323 -10.14 19.74 7.96
N ARG A 324 -9.43 20.43 7.05
CA ARG A 324 -10.06 21.01 5.84
C ARG A 324 -10.60 19.96 4.87
N MET A 325 -10.08 18.73 4.89
CA MET A 325 -10.61 17.63 4.09
C MET A 325 -11.89 17.01 4.67
N GLY A 326 -12.32 17.40 5.86
CA GLY A 326 -13.45 16.77 6.57
C GLY A 326 -13.02 15.56 7.43
N GLY A 327 -11.73 15.41 7.69
CA GLY A 327 -11.20 14.43 8.64
C GLY A 327 -11.59 14.79 10.07
N LYS A 328 -11.99 13.78 10.87
CA LYS A 328 -12.09 13.93 12.32
C LYS A 328 -10.66 14.07 12.85
N SER A 329 -10.39 15.17 13.57
CA SER A 329 -9.15 15.38 14.34
C SER A 329 -9.07 14.39 15.49
#